data_02125ebf093599f0984ec7099783d1ab
#
_entry.id   02125ebf093599f0984ec7099783d1ab
#
_cell.length_a   1.000
_cell.length_b   1.000
_cell.length_c   1.000
_cell.angle_alpha   90.00
_cell.angle_beta   90.00
_cell.angle_gamma   90.00
#
_symmetry.space_group_name_H-M   'P 1'
#
loop_
_entity.id
_entity.type
_entity.pdbx_description
1 polymer ?
#
loop_
_entity_poly.entity_id
_entity_poly.type
_entity_poly.pdbx_seq_one_letter_code
_entity_poly.pdbx_strand_id
1 'polypeptide(L)'
;MGHYAPGVVGVRDLVVPPSPGFFYAQYNAFYEADRYVDGDGNKRLTVESEGGELKLDTDIDVMAIAPVFLWATSTQWLGADYAFLVAPNLGKSSVAAQLSVLDQAGTIDDGAIGIGDTFVQPLWLTWRGAQSDVSFGAGVYVPTGKYDAEDGDSIGM
;
A
#
# COMPACT_ATOMS: atom_id res chain seq x y z
N MET A 1 -10.38 -4.73 -2.83
CA MET A 1 -10.07 -3.29 -2.83
C MET A 1 -8.83 -3.08 -3.68
N GLY A 2 -8.76 -2.01 -4.49
CA GLY A 2 -7.61 -1.78 -5.36
C GLY A 2 -6.40 -1.28 -4.57
N HIS A 3 -5.22 -1.77 -4.92
CA HIS A 3 -3.94 -1.38 -4.31
C HIS A 3 -3.42 0.00 -4.82
N TYR A 4 -4.32 0.89 -5.19
CA TYR A 4 -3.95 2.20 -5.71
C TYR A 4 -3.89 3.23 -4.60
N ALA A 5 -2.68 3.73 -4.34
CA ALA A 5 -2.45 4.86 -3.44
C ALA A 5 -2.24 6.13 -4.28
N PRO A 6 -3.20 7.07 -4.33
CA PRO A 6 -3.08 8.29 -5.11
C PRO A 6 -1.86 9.11 -4.64
N GLY A 7 -1.05 9.59 -5.60
CA GLY A 7 0.09 10.45 -5.31
C GLY A 7 1.41 9.75 -4.95
N VAL A 8 1.42 8.41 -4.87
CA VAL A 8 2.65 7.65 -4.61
C VAL A 8 3.55 7.61 -5.85
N VAL A 9 2.97 7.61 -7.04
CA VAL A 9 3.72 7.59 -8.31
C VAL A 9 3.69 8.96 -8.95
N GLY A 10 4.85 9.58 -9.11
CA GLY A 10 5.02 10.83 -9.84
C GLY A 10 5.28 10.58 -11.34
N VAL A 11 5.18 11.62 -12.16
CA VAL A 11 5.43 11.51 -13.61
C VAL A 11 6.86 11.02 -13.93
N ARG A 12 7.82 11.35 -13.08
CA ARG A 12 9.21 10.91 -13.22
C ARG A 12 9.42 9.43 -12.96
N ASP A 13 8.52 8.82 -12.17
CA ASP A 13 8.59 7.41 -11.81
C ASP A 13 8.03 6.50 -12.91
N LEU A 14 7.54 7.09 -14.00
CA LEU A 14 6.94 6.37 -15.13
C LEU A 14 7.94 6.07 -16.27
N VAL A 15 9.17 6.55 -16.14
CA VAL A 15 10.19 6.43 -17.20
C VAL A 15 11.44 5.77 -16.64
N VAL A 16 11.97 4.79 -17.36
CA VAL A 16 13.27 4.18 -17.02
C VAL A 16 14.34 5.28 -16.95
N PRO A 17 15.22 5.29 -15.93
CA PRO A 17 16.32 6.23 -15.84
C PRO A 17 17.16 6.26 -17.13
N PRO A 18 17.64 7.45 -17.56
CA PRO A 18 18.35 7.58 -18.86
C PRO A 18 19.74 6.94 -18.85
N SER A 19 20.29 6.66 -17.69
CA SER A 19 21.62 6.04 -17.54
C SER A 19 21.47 4.66 -16.93
N PRO A 20 22.17 3.66 -17.47
CA PRO A 20 22.24 2.36 -16.82
C PRO A 20 22.82 2.46 -15.42
N GLY A 21 22.30 1.67 -14.50
CA GLY A 21 22.75 1.67 -13.11
C GLY A 21 21.76 1.05 -12.16
N PHE A 22 22.16 0.99 -10.92
CA PHE A 22 21.31 0.61 -9.81
C PHE A 22 20.78 1.88 -9.13
N PHE A 23 19.49 1.92 -8.92
CA PHE A 23 18.79 3.03 -8.27
C PHE A 23 18.03 2.52 -7.06
N TYR A 24 18.07 3.32 -6.02
CA TYR A 24 17.33 3.08 -4.80
C TYR A 24 16.39 4.27 -4.54
N ALA A 25 15.16 3.96 -4.24
CA ALA A 25 14.20 4.92 -3.71
C ALA A 25 13.51 4.30 -2.49
N GLN A 26 13.02 5.12 -1.60
CA GLN A 26 12.24 4.66 -0.46
C GLN A 26 10.98 5.48 -0.35
N TYR A 27 9.85 4.80 -0.35
CA TYR A 27 8.57 5.41 -0.06
C TYR A 27 8.21 5.13 1.38
N ASN A 28 7.76 6.17 2.07
CA ASN A 28 7.25 6.06 3.42
C ASN A 28 5.82 6.61 3.39
N ALA A 29 4.86 5.82 3.81
CA ALA A 29 3.47 6.22 3.92
C ALA A 29 3.05 6.18 5.39
N PHE A 30 2.38 7.22 5.82
CA PHE A 30 1.76 7.32 7.13
C PHE A 30 0.29 7.61 6.90
N TYR A 31 -0.56 6.78 7.44
CA TYR A 31 -2.01 6.93 7.35
C TYR A 31 -2.59 6.84 8.74
N GLU A 32 -3.42 7.82 9.06
CA GLU A 32 -4.11 7.95 10.34
C GLU A 32 -5.58 8.21 10.05
N ALA A 33 -6.45 7.43 10.66
CA ALA A 33 -7.89 7.63 10.52
C ALA A 33 -8.56 7.49 11.90
N ASP A 34 -9.19 8.58 12.33
CA ASP A 34 -9.88 8.72 13.60
C ASP A 34 -11.40 8.56 13.49
N ARG A 35 -11.91 8.19 12.31
CA ARG A 35 -13.35 8.04 12.10
C ARG A 35 -13.69 7.26 10.85
N TYR A 36 -14.79 6.57 10.93
CA TYR A 36 -15.46 5.95 9.79
C TYR A 36 -16.62 6.83 9.30
N VAL A 37 -16.72 7.05 8.00
CA VAL A 37 -17.84 7.76 7.38
C VAL A 37 -18.50 6.86 6.33
N ASP A 38 -19.83 6.96 6.20
CA ASP A 38 -20.56 6.26 5.15
C ASP A 38 -20.43 7.00 3.79
N GLY A 39 -21.05 6.42 2.75
CA GLY A 39 -21.03 7.00 1.40
C GLY A 39 -21.67 8.39 1.29
N ASP A 40 -22.47 8.80 2.24
CA ASP A 40 -23.13 10.10 2.32
C ASP A 40 -22.38 11.10 3.21
N GLY A 41 -21.23 10.69 3.77
CA GLY A 41 -20.37 11.51 4.63
C GLY A 41 -20.84 11.58 6.09
N ASN A 42 -21.83 10.78 6.50
CA ASN A 42 -22.27 10.73 7.88
C ASN A 42 -21.36 9.83 8.70
N LYS A 43 -21.09 10.23 9.93
CA LYS A 43 -20.39 9.36 10.88
C LYS A 43 -21.31 8.19 11.24
N ARG A 44 -21.03 7.01 10.72
CA ARG A 44 -21.72 5.79 11.13
C ARG A 44 -20.96 5.13 12.27
N LEU A 45 -21.17 5.67 13.45
CA LEU A 45 -20.62 5.11 14.68
C LEU A 45 -21.72 4.53 15.57
N THR A 46 -22.96 4.56 15.09
CA THR A 46 -24.11 4.13 15.87
C THR A 46 -24.95 3.17 15.05
N VAL A 47 -25.10 1.96 15.52
CA VAL A 47 -26.03 0.95 14.99
C VAL A 47 -27.11 0.72 16.04
N GLU A 48 -28.36 1.02 15.69
CA GLU A 48 -29.49 0.66 16.53
C GLU A 48 -29.73 -0.85 16.47
N SER A 49 -29.66 -1.51 17.58
CA SER A 49 -29.96 -2.93 17.75
C SER A 49 -31.11 -3.10 18.74
N GLU A 50 -31.80 -4.24 18.68
CA GLU A 50 -32.87 -4.59 19.66
C GLU A 50 -32.41 -4.56 21.11
N GLY A 51 -31.09 -4.53 21.36
CA GLY A 51 -30.46 -4.45 22.68
C GLY A 51 -29.97 -3.06 23.09
N GLY A 52 -30.15 -2.02 22.26
CA GLY A 52 -29.69 -0.65 22.51
C GLY A 52 -28.77 -0.10 21.42
N GLU A 53 -28.25 1.10 21.66
CA GLU A 53 -27.38 1.81 20.75
C GLU A 53 -25.94 1.24 20.84
N LEU A 54 -25.42 0.72 19.76
CA LEU A 54 -24.04 0.25 19.61
C LEU A 54 -23.19 1.39 19.06
N LYS A 55 -22.23 1.88 19.84
CA LYS A 55 -21.25 2.88 19.39
C LYS A 55 -19.93 2.19 19.07
N LEU A 56 -19.43 2.42 17.86
CA LEU A 56 -18.12 1.97 17.42
C LEU A 56 -17.23 3.19 17.24
N ASP A 57 -16.17 3.30 17.99
CA ASP A 57 -15.09 4.27 17.81
C ASP A 57 -13.85 3.52 17.32
N THR A 58 -13.23 4.00 16.25
CA THR A 58 -12.16 3.26 15.59
C THR A 58 -11.02 4.22 15.26
N ASP A 59 -9.85 3.93 15.80
CA ASP A 59 -8.59 4.57 15.46
C ASP A 59 -7.74 3.59 14.65
N ILE A 60 -7.28 4.03 13.50
CA ILE A 60 -6.45 3.23 12.59
C ILE A 60 -5.18 4.00 12.29
N ASP A 61 -4.04 3.43 12.66
CA ASP A 61 -2.74 3.93 12.32
C ASP A 61 -2.02 2.94 11.42
N VAL A 62 -1.56 3.39 10.27
CA VAL A 62 -0.77 2.59 9.34
C VAL A 62 0.51 3.31 8.98
N MET A 63 1.63 2.65 9.18
CA MET A 63 2.94 3.05 8.68
C MET A 63 3.42 2.01 7.68
N ALA A 64 3.74 2.45 6.47
CA ALA A 64 4.31 1.58 5.45
C ALA A 64 5.63 2.14 4.93
N ILE A 65 6.59 1.26 4.74
CA ILE A 65 7.91 1.55 4.17
C ILE A 65 8.08 0.62 2.98
N ALA A 66 8.29 1.20 1.80
CA ALA A 66 8.53 0.46 0.57
C ALA A 66 9.87 0.89 -0.04
N PRO A 67 10.97 0.18 0.28
CA PRO A 67 12.22 0.35 -0.44
C PRO A 67 12.06 -0.18 -1.86
N VAL A 68 12.47 0.59 -2.85
CA VAL A 68 12.44 0.23 -4.27
C VAL A 68 13.85 0.07 -4.78
N PHE A 69 14.15 -1.09 -5.29
CA PHE A 69 15.42 -1.44 -5.92
C PHE A 69 15.20 -1.56 -7.42
N LEU A 70 15.70 -0.59 -8.17
CA LEU A 70 15.57 -0.52 -9.62
C LEU A 70 16.93 -0.75 -10.27
N TRP A 71 16.95 -1.61 -11.27
CA TRP A 71 18.10 -1.82 -12.13
C TRP A 71 17.75 -1.40 -13.56
N ALA A 72 18.30 -0.27 -14.04
CA ALA A 72 18.28 0.13 -15.43
C ALA A 72 19.48 -0.53 -16.14
N THR A 73 19.21 -1.34 -17.15
CA THR A 73 20.23 -2.08 -17.86
C THR A 73 20.83 -1.25 -19.02
N SER A 74 21.99 -1.63 -19.51
CA SER A 74 22.54 -1.12 -20.76
C SER A 74 21.95 -1.80 -21.99
N THR A 75 21.08 -2.79 -21.80
CA THR A 75 20.48 -3.57 -22.88
C THR A 75 19.23 -2.88 -23.38
N GLN A 76 19.11 -2.75 -24.68
CA GLN A 76 17.86 -2.37 -25.33
C GLN A 76 17.08 -3.61 -25.76
N TRP A 77 15.80 -3.61 -25.51
CA TRP A 77 14.88 -4.64 -25.98
C TRP A 77 13.77 -4.04 -26.82
N LEU A 78 13.61 -4.52 -28.03
CA LEU A 78 12.67 -3.98 -29.04
C LEU A 78 12.87 -2.47 -29.30
N GLY A 79 14.12 -1.99 -29.21
CA GLY A 79 14.45 -0.56 -29.35
C GLY A 79 14.11 0.31 -28.14
N ALA A 80 13.67 -0.28 -27.04
CA ALA A 80 13.40 0.40 -25.79
C ALA A 80 14.52 0.17 -24.76
N ASP A 81 14.77 1.14 -23.91
CA ASP A 81 15.59 0.95 -22.71
C ASP A 81 14.87 0.00 -21.77
N TYR A 82 15.60 -0.97 -21.22
CA TYR A 82 15.06 -2.01 -20.36
C TYR A 82 15.49 -1.84 -18.91
N ALA A 83 14.56 -1.98 -18.01
CA ALA A 83 14.79 -2.03 -16.57
C ALA A 83 13.90 -3.09 -15.89
N PHE A 84 14.24 -3.43 -14.66
CA PHE A 84 13.40 -4.19 -13.76
C PHE A 84 13.50 -3.64 -12.34
N LEU A 85 12.50 -3.88 -11.51
CA LEU A 85 12.50 -3.45 -10.11
C LEU A 85 11.89 -4.49 -9.18
N VAL A 86 12.28 -4.38 -7.92
CA VAL A 86 11.72 -5.12 -6.79
C VAL A 86 11.45 -4.13 -5.66
N ALA A 87 10.27 -4.18 -5.10
CA ALA A 87 9.84 -3.33 -4.00
C ALA A 87 9.18 -4.18 -2.90
N PRO A 88 9.94 -4.68 -1.91
CA PRO A 88 9.35 -5.28 -0.72
C PRO A 88 8.61 -4.23 0.09
N ASN A 89 7.50 -4.62 0.71
CA ASN A 89 6.74 -3.76 1.61
C ASN A 89 7.00 -4.19 3.05
N LEU A 90 7.26 -3.20 3.89
CA LEU A 90 7.37 -3.36 5.34
C LEU A 90 6.28 -2.48 5.95
N GLY A 91 5.44 -3.05 6.80
CA GLY A 91 4.33 -2.31 7.38
C GLY A 91 4.22 -2.51 8.88
N LYS A 92 3.67 -1.49 9.51
CA LYS A 92 3.09 -1.56 10.84
C LYS A 92 1.66 -1.06 10.72
N SER A 93 0.71 -1.86 11.15
CA SER A 93 -0.68 -1.43 11.34
C SER A 93 -1.05 -1.56 12.81
N SER A 94 -1.78 -0.60 13.32
CA SER A 94 -2.46 -0.71 14.62
C SER A 94 -3.90 -0.28 14.42
N VAL A 95 -4.82 -1.09 14.95
CA VAL A 95 -6.25 -0.82 14.93
C VAL A 95 -6.73 -0.88 16.37
N ALA A 96 -7.15 0.26 16.89
CA ALA A 96 -7.84 0.33 18.15
C ALA A 96 -9.33 0.55 17.89
N ALA A 97 -10.16 -0.36 18.35
CA ALA A 97 -11.61 -0.23 18.26
C ALA A 97 -12.24 -0.29 19.65
N GLN A 98 -13.05 0.70 19.96
CA GLN A 98 -13.86 0.72 21.18
C GLN A 98 -15.32 0.43 20.83
N LEU A 99 -15.83 -0.64 21.38
CA LEU A 99 -17.23 -1.02 21.25
C LEU A 99 -17.94 -0.74 22.57
N SER A 100 -18.92 0.14 22.59
CA SER A 100 -19.73 0.39 23.78
C SER A 100 -21.19 0.05 23.52
N VAL A 101 -21.74 -0.82 24.39
CA VAL A 101 -23.14 -1.24 24.41
C VAL A 101 -23.64 -1.08 25.83
N LEU A 102 -24.69 -0.29 26.07
CA LEU A 102 -25.37 -0.15 27.37
C LEU A 102 -24.38 -0.01 28.56
N ASP A 103 -23.50 0.98 28.53
CA ASP A 103 -22.48 1.24 29.56
C ASP A 103 -21.41 0.14 29.76
N GLN A 104 -21.36 -0.85 28.89
CA GLN A 104 -20.23 -1.79 28.83
C GLN A 104 -19.35 -1.45 27.64
N ALA A 105 -18.10 -1.08 27.89
CA ALA A 105 -17.10 -0.82 26.88
C ALA A 105 -16.17 -2.03 26.74
N GLY A 106 -16.03 -2.51 25.51
CA GLY A 106 -14.99 -3.46 25.10
C GLY A 106 -13.96 -2.74 24.24
N THR A 107 -12.69 -2.95 24.51
CA THR A 107 -11.59 -2.43 23.70
C THR A 107 -10.95 -3.57 22.96
N ILE A 108 -10.78 -3.42 21.65
CA ILE A 108 -9.92 -4.28 20.82
C ILE A 108 -8.74 -3.40 20.45
N ASP A 109 -7.56 -3.82 20.84
CA ASP A 109 -6.30 -3.19 20.47
C ASP A 109 -5.45 -4.26 19.82
N ASP A 110 -5.25 -4.15 18.51
CA ASP A 110 -4.51 -5.12 17.72
C ASP A 110 -3.50 -4.37 16.83
N GLY A 111 -2.29 -4.90 16.76
CA GLY A 111 -1.23 -4.26 16.00
C GLY A 111 -0.25 -5.28 15.44
N ALA A 112 -0.01 -5.20 14.14
CA ALA A 112 0.89 -6.08 13.44
C ALA A 112 2.09 -5.30 12.86
N ILE A 113 3.27 -5.90 12.97
CA ILE A 113 4.49 -5.45 12.30
C ILE A 113 4.99 -6.61 11.46
N GLY A 114 5.20 -6.39 10.18
CA GLY A 114 5.69 -7.48 9.33
C GLY A 114 6.07 -7.04 7.92
N ILE A 115 6.41 -8.06 7.15
CA ILE A 115 6.68 -7.93 5.72
C ILE A 115 5.36 -8.15 5.02
N GLY A 116 4.97 -7.19 4.20
CA GLY A 116 3.83 -7.30 3.29
C GLY A 116 4.23 -7.96 1.96
N ASP A 117 3.32 -7.88 0.99
CA ASP A 117 3.58 -8.42 -0.33
C ASP A 117 4.65 -7.63 -1.06
N THR A 118 5.53 -8.36 -1.75
CA THR A 118 6.61 -7.76 -2.52
C THR A 118 6.13 -7.50 -3.94
N PHE A 119 6.21 -6.24 -4.40
CA PHE A 119 6.00 -5.92 -5.80
C PHE A 119 7.25 -6.22 -6.61
N VAL A 120 7.08 -6.98 -7.69
CA VAL A 120 8.15 -7.31 -8.64
C VAL A 120 7.69 -6.90 -10.03
N GLN A 121 8.47 -6.02 -10.68
CA GLN A 121 8.24 -5.60 -12.06
C GLN A 121 9.43 -6.06 -12.91
N PRO A 122 9.36 -7.26 -13.48
CA PRO A 122 10.45 -7.82 -14.28
C PRO A 122 10.58 -7.16 -15.64
N LEU A 123 9.56 -6.46 -16.09
CA LEU A 123 9.53 -5.81 -17.39
C LEU A 123 9.17 -4.34 -17.26
N TRP A 124 10.11 -3.50 -17.61
CA TRP A 124 9.90 -2.07 -17.78
C TRP A 124 10.67 -1.59 -19.01
N LEU A 125 9.95 -1.13 -20.01
CA LEU A 125 10.47 -0.66 -21.28
C LEU A 125 10.16 0.82 -21.47
N THR A 126 11.12 1.58 -21.97
CA THR A 126 10.92 2.98 -22.35
C THR A 126 11.50 3.26 -23.73
N TRP A 127 10.65 3.67 -24.66
CA TRP A 127 11.03 4.20 -25.96
C TRP A 127 11.16 5.72 -25.85
N ARG A 128 12.36 6.23 -26.12
CA ARG A 128 12.64 7.65 -26.02
C ARG A 128 12.43 8.31 -27.37
N GLY A 129 11.60 9.34 -27.41
CA GLY A 129 11.38 10.18 -28.57
C GLY A 129 11.96 11.57 -28.38
N ALA A 130 11.95 12.38 -29.45
CA ALA A 130 12.47 13.76 -29.42
C ALA A 130 11.62 14.71 -28.54
N GLN A 131 10.33 14.43 -28.36
CA GLN A 131 9.38 15.30 -27.66
C GLN A 131 8.53 14.52 -26.62
N SER A 132 8.59 13.19 -26.63
CA SER A 132 7.80 12.36 -25.73
C SER A 132 8.47 11.01 -25.54
N ASP A 133 8.38 10.47 -24.34
CA ASP A 133 8.77 9.12 -24.02
C ASP A 133 7.51 8.26 -23.85
N VAL A 134 7.58 7.01 -24.29
CA VAL A 134 6.52 6.02 -24.10
C VAL A 134 7.07 4.91 -23.24
N SER A 135 6.37 4.59 -22.16
CA SER A 135 6.78 3.51 -21.26
C SER A 135 5.70 2.42 -21.15
N PHE A 136 6.17 1.20 -21.06
CA PHE A 136 5.34 0.04 -20.77
C PHE A 136 5.99 -0.76 -19.63
N GLY A 137 5.23 -1.08 -18.60
CA GLY A 137 5.68 -1.91 -17.49
C GLY A 137 4.66 -3.00 -17.16
N ALA A 138 5.16 -4.17 -16.77
CA ALA A 138 4.35 -5.27 -16.26
C ALA A 138 4.97 -5.81 -14.97
N GLY A 139 4.17 -5.87 -13.93
CA GLY A 139 4.59 -6.34 -12.62
C GLY A 139 3.53 -7.16 -11.93
N VAL A 140 3.93 -7.86 -10.87
CA VAL A 140 3.08 -8.70 -10.04
C VAL A 140 3.41 -8.48 -8.57
N TYR A 141 2.41 -8.67 -7.72
CA TYR A 141 2.62 -8.81 -6.28
C TYR A 141 2.86 -10.28 -5.96
N VAL A 142 3.99 -10.53 -5.31
CA VAL A 142 4.35 -11.86 -4.79
C VAL A 142 3.88 -11.92 -3.34
N PRO A 143 3.09 -12.93 -2.95
CA PRO A 143 2.57 -13.05 -1.59
C PRO A 143 3.67 -13.46 -0.63
N THR A 144 4.49 -12.49 -0.23
CA THR A 144 5.54 -12.65 0.79
C THR A 144 5.08 -12.23 2.18
N GLY A 145 3.90 -11.60 2.26
CA GLY A 145 3.27 -11.19 3.50
C GLY A 145 2.85 -12.38 4.36
N LYS A 146 2.80 -12.17 5.66
CA LYS A 146 2.17 -13.11 6.57
C LYS A 146 0.66 -12.86 6.58
N TYR A 147 -0.09 -13.92 6.32
CA TYR A 147 -1.54 -13.93 6.39
C TYR A 147 -1.92 -14.90 7.50
N ASP A 148 -2.22 -14.40 8.67
CA ASP A 148 -2.76 -15.23 9.75
C ASP A 148 -4.22 -14.83 9.98
N ALA A 149 -5.14 -15.75 9.68
CA ALA A 149 -6.58 -15.48 9.75
C ALA A 149 -7.13 -15.60 11.18
N GLU A 150 -6.35 -16.17 12.12
CA GLU A 150 -6.78 -16.43 13.50
C GLU A 150 -6.31 -15.34 14.48
N ASP A 151 -5.23 -14.62 14.17
CA ASP A 151 -4.62 -13.66 15.10
C ASP A 151 -4.78 -12.18 14.72
N GLY A 152 -5.55 -11.84 13.68
CA GLY A 152 -5.68 -10.45 13.23
C GLY A 152 -4.39 -9.82 12.65
N ASP A 153 -3.28 -10.52 12.71
CA ASP A 153 -1.92 -10.10 12.35
C ASP A 153 -1.65 -10.11 10.83
N SER A 154 -2.68 -9.91 10.02
CA SER A 154 -2.51 -9.96 8.56
C SER A 154 -1.94 -8.66 8.03
N ILE A 155 -0.66 -8.66 7.65
CA ILE A 155 -0.04 -7.59 6.87
C ILE A 155 0.08 -8.06 5.41
N GLY A 156 -1.05 -8.17 4.73
CA GLY A 156 -1.14 -8.35 3.31
C GLY A 156 -1.92 -7.19 2.71
N MET A 157 -1.34 -6.52 1.72
CA MET A 157 -2.05 -5.49 0.94
C MET A 157 -2.61 -6.08 -0.32
#